data_9cd0e081ee9bfa91ce1797e55a004c09
#
_entry.id   9cd0e081ee9bfa91ce1797e55a004c09
#
_cell.length_a   1.000
_cell.length_b   1.000
_cell.length_c   1.000
_cell.angle_alpha   90.00
_cell.angle_beta   90.00
_cell.angle_gamma   90.00
#
_symmetry.space_group_name_H-M   'P 1'
#
loop_
_entity.id
_entity.type
_entity.pdbx_description
1 polymer ?
#
loop_
_entity_poly.entity_id
_entity_poly.type
_entity_poly.pdbx_seq_one_letter_code
_entity_poly.pdbx_strand_id
1 'polypeptide(L)'
;MAKLHSINIRNFRGFSEFYYQFAGANFIALIGRGDSGKTTILEAISFVLSPNWTIPLCDTDFHNCNISEPIEITATVYDLPKELIKESKFGLHLETINPKTYEIIPRDNIDDLVDAIGGLTIKLTIDNTLEPIWHVINPVDKELISISASDRARLNVFMIADSIDRHFSLSKGSPLFSLVRQAQGNSLNNTSAFLTALRSTQQAMDTTALVDLGDAKNLLVKKAENLGVNLNELTTNFDFRDIVAKDGKISLHSGNLPLRLKGKGTRRLVSAAIQLSLVNGQGIILIDEIEQGLEPDRTQAFVRELKAHTNAQIFITTHSRDAVVELDAHEIYRTLGTELYKFNEEHQGTIRCNPEALFARKVIVCEGATEVGIIRALDKYLTDNYSKGLSYYGVRYADGKGTQFVLVIDDPAICLTFLCIRSCT
;
A
#
# COMPACT_ATOMS: atom_id res chain seq x y z
N MET A 1 -0.55 2.02 -18.21
CA MET A 1 -1.47 2.34 -17.10
C MET A 1 -0.71 2.90 -15.94
N ALA A 2 -1.40 3.70 -15.08
CA ALA A 2 -0.76 4.61 -14.15
C ALA A 2 0.38 4.01 -13.33
N LYS A 3 1.53 4.64 -13.40
CA LYS A 3 2.73 4.32 -12.62
C LYS A 3 3.21 5.58 -11.92
N LEU A 4 3.75 5.43 -10.74
CA LEU A 4 4.36 6.52 -9.99
C LEU A 4 5.72 6.87 -10.62
N HIS A 5 5.88 8.11 -11.02
CA HIS A 5 7.13 8.68 -11.47
C HIS A 5 7.97 9.16 -10.29
N SER A 6 7.41 10.02 -9.47
CA SER A 6 8.09 10.62 -8.32
C SER A 6 7.12 10.95 -7.21
N ILE A 7 7.65 11.08 -6.00
CA ILE A 7 6.91 11.53 -4.83
C ILE A 7 7.72 12.59 -4.08
N ASN A 8 7.03 13.62 -3.61
CA ASN A 8 7.55 14.63 -2.69
C ASN A 8 6.64 14.68 -1.46
N ILE A 9 7.22 14.58 -0.27
CA ILE A 9 6.52 14.55 1.02
C ILE A 9 7.08 15.68 1.87
N ARG A 10 6.22 16.54 2.41
CA ARG A 10 6.60 17.63 3.33
C ARG A 10 5.73 17.59 4.57
N ASN A 11 6.35 17.80 5.70
CA ASN A 11 5.72 17.89 7.02
C ASN A 11 4.85 16.67 7.39
N PHE A 12 5.26 15.45 7.01
CA PHE A 12 4.48 14.25 7.25
C PHE A 12 5.25 13.21 8.08
N ARG A 13 4.78 12.92 9.28
CA ARG A 13 5.34 11.96 10.25
C ARG A 13 6.86 12.11 10.44
N GLY A 14 7.65 11.11 10.05
CA GLY A 14 9.11 11.12 10.15
C GLY A 14 9.82 12.05 9.16
N PHE A 15 9.11 12.58 8.17
CA PHE A 15 9.69 13.40 7.10
C PHE A 15 9.35 14.87 7.25
N SER A 16 10.36 15.72 7.48
CA SER A 16 10.25 17.16 7.26
C SER A 16 10.16 17.44 5.76
N GLU A 17 11.03 16.80 4.98
CA GLU A 17 11.05 16.81 3.53
C GLU A 17 11.64 15.50 3.01
N PHE A 18 11.02 14.93 1.96
CA PHE A 18 11.49 13.74 1.27
C PHE A 18 11.11 13.82 -0.20
N TYR A 19 12.04 13.54 -1.08
CA TYR A 19 11.80 13.44 -2.52
C TYR A 19 12.50 12.21 -3.10
N TYR A 20 11.78 11.46 -3.95
CA TYR A 20 12.37 10.38 -4.72
C TYR A 20 11.68 10.15 -6.06
N GLN A 21 12.47 9.74 -7.06
CA GLN A 21 12.00 9.38 -8.40
C GLN A 21 12.09 7.86 -8.60
N PHE A 22 10.93 7.22 -8.81
CA PHE A 22 10.80 5.77 -9.03
C PHE A 22 10.62 5.39 -10.51
N ALA A 23 10.65 6.37 -11.40
CA ALA A 23 10.37 6.19 -12.81
C ALA A 23 11.19 5.06 -13.44
N GLY A 24 10.54 4.27 -14.31
CA GLY A 24 11.15 3.11 -14.95
C GLY A 24 11.22 1.84 -14.09
N ALA A 25 11.01 1.93 -12.78
CA ALA A 25 10.97 0.76 -11.89
C ALA A 25 9.56 0.17 -11.82
N ASN A 26 9.43 -1.15 -12.02
CA ASN A 26 8.17 -1.86 -11.87
C ASN A 26 8.04 -2.57 -10.52
N PHE A 27 9.16 -2.95 -9.90
CA PHE A 27 9.17 -3.58 -8.59
C PHE A 27 10.11 -2.81 -7.65
N ILE A 28 9.59 -2.35 -6.53
CA ILE A 28 10.29 -1.50 -5.57
C ILE A 28 10.15 -2.12 -4.18
N ALA A 29 11.25 -2.64 -3.65
CA ALA A 29 11.31 -3.20 -2.31
C ALA A 29 12.00 -2.21 -1.37
N LEU A 30 11.23 -1.56 -0.51
CA LEU A 30 11.75 -0.66 0.52
C LEU A 30 12.25 -1.49 1.70
N ILE A 31 13.54 -1.43 1.95
CA ILE A 31 14.18 -2.09 3.09
C ILE A 31 14.80 -1.06 4.03
N GLY A 32 15.05 -1.45 5.25
CA GLY A 32 15.67 -0.61 6.26
C GLY A 32 15.26 -1.03 7.66
N ARG A 33 15.79 -0.37 8.67
CA ARG A 33 15.46 -0.65 10.07
C ARG A 33 14.03 -0.24 10.41
N GLY A 34 13.55 -0.65 11.60
CA GLY A 34 12.34 -0.09 12.17
C GLY A 34 12.42 1.44 12.21
N ASP A 35 11.29 2.10 12.04
CA ASP A 35 11.14 3.56 12.07
C ASP A 35 11.97 4.33 11.01
N SER A 36 12.37 3.67 9.93
CA SER A 36 13.13 4.30 8.84
C SER A 36 12.24 4.96 7.76
N GLY A 37 10.94 5.07 7.98
CA GLY A 37 10.00 5.78 7.09
C GLY A 37 9.43 4.94 5.94
N LYS A 38 9.70 3.64 5.84
CA LYS A 38 9.18 2.77 4.75
C LYS A 38 7.66 2.79 4.65
N THR A 39 6.97 2.49 5.74
CA THR A 39 5.50 2.54 5.83
C THR A 39 4.98 3.94 5.55
N THR A 40 5.69 4.98 6.02
CA THR A 40 5.32 6.38 5.77
C THR A 40 5.35 6.71 4.28
N ILE A 41 6.34 6.22 3.52
CA ILE A 41 6.40 6.38 2.07
C ILE A 41 5.22 5.69 1.40
N LEU A 42 4.92 4.43 1.76
CA LEU A 42 3.78 3.70 1.19
C LEU A 42 2.45 4.40 1.47
N GLU A 43 2.24 4.83 2.71
CA GLU A 43 1.01 5.53 3.09
C GLU A 43 0.90 6.89 2.40
N ALA A 44 1.99 7.64 2.25
CA ALA A 44 2.01 8.89 1.49
C ALA A 44 1.57 8.67 0.04
N ILE A 45 2.09 7.63 -0.63
CA ILE A 45 1.65 7.23 -1.99
C ILE A 45 0.17 6.87 -1.97
N SER A 46 -0.26 6.06 -1.00
CA SER A 46 -1.67 5.66 -0.86
C SER A 46 -2.60 6.85 -0.64
N PHE A 47 -2.19 7.84 0.14
CA PHE A 47 -3.02 9.00 0.48
C PHE A 47 -3.17 9.98 -0.68
N VAL A 48 -2.07 10.35 -1.33
CA VAL A 48 -2.11 11.31 -2.45
C VAL A 48 -2.89 10.76 -3.65
N LEU A 49 -2.87 9.44 -3.84
CA LEU A 49 -3.58 8.76 -4.93
C LEU A 49 -4.91 8.12 -4.49
N SER A 50 -5.35 8.35 -3.25
CA SER A 50 -6.55 7.74 -2.67
C SER A 50 -7.82 8.12 -3.44
N PRO A 51 -8.69 7.14 -3.77
CA PRO A 51 -10.02 7.42 -4.28
C PRO A 51 -11.02 7.87 -3.21
N ASN A 52 -10.61 7.88 -1.94
CA ASN A 52 -11.48 8.27 -0.84
C ASN A 52 -11.52 9.79 -0.66
N TRP A 53 -12.61 10.29 -0.10
CA TRP A 53 -12.77 11.70 0.27
C TRP A 53 -12.15 12.03 1.64
N THR A 54 -12.00 11.02 2.49
CA THR A 54 -11.48 11.18 3.85
C THR A 54 -10.28 10.27 4.04
N ILE A 55 -9.29 10.78 4.78
CA ILE A 55 -8.11 10.05 5.22
C ILE A 55 -8.10 10.10 6.75
N PRO A 56 -7.89 8.98 7.46
CA PRO A 56 -7.84 8.98 8.91
C PRO A 56 -6.50 9.59 9.39
N LEU A 57 -6.47 10.88 9.59
CA LEU A 57 -5.30 11.64 10.06
C LEU A 57 -5.61 12.35 11.37
N CYS A 58 -4.57 12.63 12.13
CA CYS A 58 -4.61 13.39 13.36
C CYS A 58 -3.34 14.27 13.50
N ASP A 59 -3.29 15.12 14.51
CA ASP A 59 -2.18 16.06 14.71
C ASP A 59 -0.81 15.39 14.82
N THR A 60 -0.77 14.13 15.28
CA THR A 60 0.49 13.35 15.36
C THR A 60 1.03 12.90 14.01
N ASP A 61 0.26 13.05 12.93
CA ASP A 61 0.74 12.78 11.57
C ASP A 61 1.55 13.95 10.98
N PHE A 62 1.47 15.15 11.58
CA PHE A 62 2.36 16.24 11.23
C PHE A 62 3.76 15.99 11.78
N HIS A 63 4.78 16.34 11.00
CA HIS A 63 6.16 16.19 11.43
C HIS A 63 6.42 16.97 12.72
N ASN A 64 6.91 16.26 13.77
CA ASN A 64 7.07 16.82 15.12
C ASN A 64 5.80 17.47 15.70
N CYS A 65 4.61 17.02 15.28
CA CYS A 65 3.31 17.60 15.63
C CYS A 65 3.20 19.11 15.29
N ASN A 66 3.93 19.58 14.28
CA ASN A 66 3.89 20.96 13.84
C ASN A 66 2.70 21.22 12.90
N ILE A 67 1.56 21.57 13.46
CA ILE A 67 0.32 21.90 12.74
C ILE A 67 0.30 23.31 12.13
N SER A 68 1.35 24.12 12.34
CA SER A 68 1.44 25.49 11.78
C SER A 68 1.73 25.47 10.28
N GLU A 69 2.29 24.38 9.77
CA GLU A 69 2.51 24.16 8.36
C GLU A 69 1.67 22.98 7.87
N PRO A 70 1.11 23.01 6.65
CA PRO A 70 0.31 21.92 6.13
C PRO A 70 1.20 20.68 5.81
N ILE A 71 0.60 19.49 5.89
CA ILE A 71 1.15 18.31 5.23
C ILE A 71 0.94 18.50 3.73
N GLU A 72 2.01 18.35 2.95
CA GLU A 72 1.95 18.39 1.50
C GLU A 72 2.57 17.11 0.94
N ILE A 73 1.79 16.37 0.16
CA ILE A 73 2.26 15.19 -0.55
C ILE A 73 1.98 15.40 -2.03
N THR A 74 3.03 15.36 -2.84
CA THR A 74 2.91 15.54 -4.30
C THR A 74 3.41 14.28 -4.99
N ALA A 75 2.62 13.73 -5.91
CA ALA A 75 2.96 12.57 -6.70
C ALA A 75 2.79 12.86 -8.19
N THR A 76 3.81 12.61 -8.99
CA THR A 76 3.70 12.60 -10.44
C THR A 76 3.48 11.18 -10.91
N VAL A 77 2.45 10.96 -11.70
CA VAL A 77 2.09 9.66 -12.28
C VAL A 77 2.12 9.72 -13.80
N TYR A 78 2.56 8.65 -14.44
CA TYR A 78 2.63 8.51 -15.89
C TYR A 78 1.91 7.23 -16.37
N ASP A 79 1.89 6.96 -17.67
CA ASP A 79 1.10 5.87 -18.26
C ASP A 79 -0.40 5.96 -17.88
N LEU A 80 -0.95 7.15 -18.03
CA LEU A 80 -2.29 7.51 -17.53
C LEU A 80 -3.42 6.82 -18.32
N PRO A 81 -4.57 6.54 -17.67
CA PRO A 81 -5.79 6.12 -18.35
C PRO A 81 -6.24 7.16 -19.38
N LYS A 82 -6.74 6.68 -20.53
CA LYS A 82 -7.19 7.54 -21.65
C LYS A 82 -8.23 8.58 -21.25
N GLU A 83 -9.02 8.30 -20.24
CA GLU A 83 -10.05 9.23 -19.74
C GLU A 83 -9.47 10.45 -19.07
N LEU A 84 -8.28 10.34 -18.43
CA LEU A 84 -7.62 11.45 -17.72
C LEU A 84 -6.84 12.36 -18.66
N ILE A 85 -6.35 11.83 -19.80
CA ILE A 85 -5.54 12.58 -20.77
C ILE A 85 -6.37 13.36 -21.80
N LYS A 86 -7.70 13.31 -21.73
CA LYS A 86 -8.56 14.11 -22.58
C LYS A 86 -8.39 15.60 -22.27
N GLU A 87 -8.46 16.46 -23.30
CA GLU A 87 -8.40 17.92 -23.13
C GLU A 87 -9.50 18.45 -22.20
N SER A 88 -10.69 17.83 -22.25
CA SER A 88 -11.82 18.16 -21.36
C SER A 88 -11.59 17.77 -19.89
N LYS A 89 -10.48 17.13 -19.57
CA LYS A 89 -10.06 16.71 -18.23
C LYS A 89 -8.71 17.37 -17.89
N PHE A 90 -7.64 16.59 -17.98
CA PHE A 90 -6.30 17.05 -17.57
C PHE A 90 -5.27 17.05 -18.71
N GLY A 91 -5.70 16.84 -19.97
CA GLY A 91 -4.79 16.73 -21.11
C GLY A 91 -3.92 17.96 -21.34
N LEU A 92 -4.42 19.17 -20.99
CA LEU A 92 -3.65 20.42 -21.08
C LEU A 92 -2.71 20.67 -19.89
N HIS A 93 -2.80 19.84 -18.84
CA HIS A 93 -2.08 20.00 -17.56
C HIS A 93 -1.07 18.88 -17.32
N LEU A 94 -0.63 18.21 -18.40
CA LEU A 94 0.34 17.13 -18.30
C LEU A 94 1.77 17.66 -18.35
N GLU A 95 2.64 17.09 -17.52
CA GLU A 95 4.08 17.18 -17.64
C GLU A 95 4.54 16.38 -18.87
N THR A 96 5.63 16.81 -19.50
CA THR A 96 6.26 16.08 -20.59
C THR A 96 7.42 15.26 -20.04
N ILE A 97 7.38 13.94 -20.20
CA ILE A 97 8.39 13.01 -19.68
C ILE A 97 9.12 12.36 -20.86
N ASN A 98 10.45 12.33 -20.80
CA ASN A 98 11.27 11.61 -21.77
C ASN A 98 11.06 10.09 -21.64
N PRO A 99 10.71 9.38 -22.71
CA PRO A 99 10.42 7.94 -22.62
C PRO A 99 11.65 7.07 -22.32
N LYS A 100 12.88 7.59 -22.52
CA LYS A 100 14.12 6.85 -22.30
C LYS A 100 14.77 7.14 -20.95
N THR A 101 14.84 8.42 -20.58
CA THR A 101 15.52 8.86 -19.34
C THR A 101 14.53 9.04 -18.18
N TYR A 102 13.24 9.10 -18.46
CA TYR A 102 12.18 9.46 -17.52
C TYR A 102 12.36 10.83 -16.87
N GLU A 103 13.12 11.72 -17.46
CA GLU A 103 13.26 13.10 -16.99
C GLU A 103 12.04 13.93 -17.42
N ILE A 104 11.59 14.82 -16.54
CA ILE A 104 10.56 15.81 -16.87
C ILE A 104 11.23 16.91 -17.70
N ILE A 105 10.68 17.16 -18.88
CA ILE A 105 11.23 18.12 -19.84
C ILE A 105 10.40 19.39 -19.78
N PRO A 106 11.07 20.57 -19.64
CA PRO A 106 10.40 21.85 -19.81
C PRO A 106 9.76 21.97 -21.20
N ARG A 107 8.57 22.58 -21.29
CA ARG A 107 7.81 22.70 -22.55
C ARG A 107 8.56 23.42 -23.67
N ASP A 108 9.51 24.28 -23.33
CA ASP A 108 10.32 25.03 -24.27
C ASP A 108 11.29 24.15 -25.08
N ASN A 109 11.48 22.89 -24.70
CA ASN A 109 12.43 21.93 -25.30
C ASN A 109 11.74 20.72 -25.95
N ILE A 110 10.44 20.82 -26.30
CA ILE A 110 9.64 19.68 -26.78
C ILE A 110 9.86 19.35 -28.25
N ASP A 111 10.36 20.28 -29.06
CA ASP A 111 10.38 20.19 -30.53
C ASP A 111 11.15 18.98 -31.12
N ASP A 112 11.98 18.28 -30.32
CA ASP A 112 12.79 17.15 -30.77
C ASP A 112 12.32 15.77 -30.22
N LEU A 113 11.21 15.68 -29.46
CA LEU A 113 10.78 14.43 -28.83
C LEU A 113 9.66 13.73 -29.60
N VAL A 114 10.07 12.69 -30.28
CA VAL A 114 9.13 11.67 -30.81
C VAL A 114 8.72 10.76 -29.63
N ASP A 115 7.40 10.59 -29.38
CA ASP A 115 6.82 9.68 -28.37
C ASP A 115 6.95 10.12 -26.87
N ALA A 116 6.86 11.42 -26.59
CA ALA A 116 6.82 11.90 -25.20
C ALA A 116 5.68 11.27 -24.38
N ILE A 117 5.97 10.95 -23.10
CA ILE A 117 4.99 10.40 -22.16
C ILE A 117 4.36 11.55 -21.35
N GLY A 118 3.03 11.55 -21.25
CA GLY A 118 2.32 12.52 -20.40
C GLY A 118 2.33 12.12 -18.93
N GLY A 119 2.77 13.01 -18.05
CA GLY A 119 2.73 12.87 -16.60
C GLY A 119 1.69 13.78 -15.96
N LEU A 120 0.98 13.31 -14.93
CA LEU A 120 0.02 14.10 -14.16
C LEU A 120 0.53 14.27 -12.73
N THR A 121 0.72 15.51 -12.29
CA THR A 121 1.21 15.82 -10.95
C THR A 121 0.03 16.15 -10.04
N ILE A 122 -0.20 15.28 -9.04
CA ILE A 122 -1.28 15.39 -8.06
C ILE A 122 -0.70 15.82 -6.72
N LYS A 123 -1.27 16.84 -6.11
CA LYS A 123 -0.92 17.35 -4.78
C LYS A 123 -2.06 17.11 -3.81
N LEU A 124 -1.75 16.51 -2.68
CA LEU A 124 -2.59 16.44 -1.49
C LEU A 124 -2.08 17.46 -0.49
N THR A 125 -2.97 18.30 0.00
CA THR A 125 -2.70 19.27 1.07
C THR A 125 -3.64 19.02 2.23
N ILE A 126 -3.11 18.99 3.46
CA ILE A 126 -3.86 18.81 4.70
C ILE A 126 -3.35 19.87 5.67
N ASP A 127 -4.21 20.77 6.07
CA ASP A 127 -3.92 21.81 7.05
C ASP A 127 -4.36 21.41 8.47
N ASN A 128 -4.35 22.34 9.39
CA ASN A 128 -4.77 22.13 10.77
C ASN A 128 -6.26 21.81 10.96
N THR A 129 -7.08 21.87 9.90
CA THR A 129 -8.48 21.39 9.93
C THR A 129 -8.60 19.89 9.74
N LEU A 130 -7.50 19.21 9.34
CA LEU A 130 -7.43 17.81 8.99
C LEU A 130 -8.31 17.42 7.78
N GLU A 131 -8.76 18.40 7.00
CA GLU A 131 -9.52 18.18 5.79
C GLU A 131 -8.56 17.98 4.59
N PRO A 132 -8.55 16.81 3.95
CA PRO A 132 -7.66 16.56 2.81
C PRO A 132 -8.20 17.20 1.54
N ILE A 133 -7.36 17.94 0.84
CA ILE A 133 -7.69 18.60 -0.44
C ILE A 133 -6.74 18.11 -1.52
N TRP A 134 -7.30 17.66 -2.64
CA TRP A 134 -6.52 17.17 -3.78
C TRP A 134 -6.61 18.10 -4.97
N HIS A 135 -5.46 18.42 -5.54
CA HIS A 135 -5.34 19.21 -6.75
C HIS A 135 -4.41 18.54 -7.78
N VAL A 136 -4.63 18.83 -9.03
CA VAL A 136 -3.63 18.68 -10.09
C VAL A 136 -2.86 19.98 -10.19
N ILE A 137 -1.56 19.91 -10.31
CA ILE A 137 -0.69 21.08 -10.52
C ILE A 137 -0.50 21.28 -12.02
N ASN A 138 -0.87 22.44 -12.53
CA ASN A 138 -0.54 22.80 -13.90
C ASN A 138 0.98 23.05 -14.02
N PRO A 139 1.68 22.38 -14.94
CA PRO A 139 3.14 22.52 -15.06
C PRO A 139 3.60 23.91 -15.48
N VAL A 140 2.76 24.69 -16.18
CA VAL A 140 3.12 26.01 -16.74
C VAL A 140 3.04 27.11 -15.70
N ASP A 141 1.85 27.34 -15.18
CA ASP A 141 1.55 28.47 -14.27
C ASP A 141 1.42 28.06 -12.80
N LYS A 142 1.57 26.74 -12.51
CA LYS A 142 1.42 26.17 -11.17
C LYS A 142 0.03 26.34 -10.57
N GLU A 143 -0.98 26.63 -11.40
CA GLU A 143 -2.38 26.68 -10.98
C GLU A 143 -2.82 25.32 -10.40
N LEU A 144 -3.64 25.38 -9.36
CA LEU A 144 -4.18 24.21 -8.67
C LEU A 144 -5.58 23.92 -9.19
N ILE A 145 -5.75 22.76 -9.83
CA ILE A 145 -7.01 22.33 -10.44
C ILE A 145 -7.58 21.18 -9.60
N SER A 146 -8.85 21.30 -9.23
CA SER A 146 -9.49 20.25 -8.41
C SER A 146 -9.59 18.93 -9.16
N ILE A 147 -9.23 17.83 -8.49
CA ILE A 147 -9.37 16.47 -9.00
C ILE A 147 -10.37 15.67 -8.18
N SER A 148 -11.35 15.06 -8.84
CA SER A 148 -12.39 14.30 -8.16
C SER A 148 -11.88 12.93 -7.64
N ALA A 149 -12.57 12.38 -6.62
CA ALA A 149 -12.31 11.02 -6.14
C ALA A 149 -12.52 9.97 -7.25
N SER A 150 -13.48 10.17 -8.14
CA SER A 150 -13.73 9.28 -9.28
C SER A 150 -12.60 9.30 -10.31
N ASP A 151 -11.94 10.44 -10.50
CA ASP A 151 -10.78 10.54 -11.39
C ASP A 151 -9.56 9.86 -10.75
N ARG A 152 -9.31 10.05 -9.45
CA ARG A 152 -8.25 9.33 -8.71
C ARG A 152 -8.48 7.83 -8.68
N ALA A 153 -9.73 7.37 -8.57
CA ALA A 153 -10.06 5.93 -8.62
C ALA A 153 -9.60 5.24 -9.92
N ARG A 154 -9.48 5.98 -11.01
CA ARG A 154 -9.01 5.46 -12.32
C ARG A 154 -7.52 5.13 -12.33
N LEU A 155 -6.74 5.64 -11.39
CA LEU A 155 -5.32 5.34 -11.26
C LEU A 155 -5.07 3.91 -10.77
N ASN A 156 -6.09 3.23 -10.22
CA ASN A 156 -6.03 1.86 -9.74
C ASN A 156 -4.90 1.62 -8.73
N VAL A 157 -4.94 2.38 -7.63
CA VAL A 157 -3.97 2.24 -6.53
C VAL A 157 -4.59 1.43 -5.41
N PHE A 158 -3.87 0.40 -4.96
CA PHE A 158 -4.34 -0.52 -3.92
C PHE A 158 -3.26 -0.71 -2.85
N MET A 159 -3.69 -0.69 -1.59
CA MET A 159 -2.79 -0.93 -0.46
C MET A 159 -3.25 -2.15 0.34
N ILE A 160 -2.31 -3.05 0.60
CA ILE A 160 -2.47 -4.18 1.51
C ILE A 160 -1.74 -3.83 2.81
N ALA A 161 -2.51 -3.37 3.80
CA ALA A 161 -2.04 -3.08 5.15
C ALA A 161 -2.64 -4.09 6.15
N ASP A 162 -2.45 -3.87 7.44
CA ASP A 162 -2.94 -4.77 8.51
C ASP A 162 -4.45 -4.98 8.53
N SER A 163 -5.24 -3.95 8.18
CA SER A 163 -6.70 -3.98 8.26
C SER A 163 -7.33 -4.46 6.95
N ILE A 164 -7.30 -5.77 6.72
CA ILE A 164 -7.80 -6.42 5.49
C ILE A 164 -9.21 -7.00 5.60
N ASP A 165 -9.87 -6.91 6.75
CA ASP A 165 -11.17 -7.58 6.98
C ASP A 165 -12.29 -7.07 6.05
N ARG A 166 -12.20 -5.81 5.61
CA ARG A 166 -13.12 -5.23 4.63
C ARG A 166 -12.98 -5.85 3.24
N HIS A 167 -11.82 -6.43 2.92
CA HIS A 167 -11.55 -7.00 1.60
C HIS A 167 -12.39 -8.23 1.30
N PHE A 168 -12.85 -8.94 2.32
CA PHE A 168 -13.64 -10.18 2.19
C PHE A 168 -15.14 -9.96 2.21
N SER A 169 -15.62 -8.73 2.39
CA SER A 169 -17.05 -8.42 2.43
C SER A 169 -17.55 -7.88 1.10
N LEU A 170 -18.79 -8.24 0.71
CA LEU A 170 -19.47 -7.67 -0.46
C LEU A 170 -20.14 -6.32 -0.14
N SER A 171 -19.49 -5.48 0.63
CA SER A 171 -19.98 -4.12 0.91
C SER A 171 -19.56 -3.15 -0.18
N LYS A 172 -20.41 -2.15 -0.45
CA LYS A 172 -20.10 -1.10 -1.45
C LYS A 172 -18.77 -0.42 -1.13
N GLY A 173 -17.86 -0.37 -2.09
CA GLY A 173 -16.51 0.17 -1.91
C GLY A 173 -15.46 -0.83 -1.42
N SER A 174 -15.81 -2.09 -1.17
CA SER A 174 -14.83 -3.14 -0.87
C SER A 174 -14.15 -3.66 -2.15
N PRO A 175 -12.89 -4.14 -2.06
CA PRO A 175 -12.21 -4.76 -3.20
C PRO A 175 -12.98 -5.95 -3.78
N LEU A 176 -13.55 -6.83 -2.94
CA LEU A 176 -14.36 -7.95 -3.40
C LEU A 176 -15.59 -7.50 -4.19
N PHE A 177 -16.29 -6.46 -3.73
CA PHE A 177 -17.44 -5.92 -4.45
C PHE A 177 -17.03 -5.40 -5.82
N SER A 178 -15.89 -4.71 -5.90
CA SER A 178 -15.33 -4.20 -7.15
C SER A 178 -14.96 -5.33 -8.11
N LEU A 179 -14.35 -6.41 -7.60
CA LEU A 179 -13.98 -7.59 -8.39
C LEU A 179 -15.22 -8.28 -8.98
N VAL A 180 -16.25 -8.51 -8.17
CA VAL A 180 -17.50 -9.12 -8.65
C VAL A 180 -18.17 -8.25 -9.72
N ARG A 181 -18.18 -6.93 -9.52
CA ARG A 181 -18.72 -5.98 -10.50
C ARG A 181 -17.95 -6.00 -11.82
N GLN A 182 -16.63 -6.07 -11.76
CA GLN A 182 -15.76 -6.16 -12.93
C GLN A 182 -15.96 -7.47 -13.71
N ALA A 183 -16.05 -8.61 -13.00
CA ALA A 183 -16.25 -9.93 -13.59
C ALA A 183 -17.59 -10.07 -14.30
N GLN A 184 -18.61 -9.34 -13.85
CA GLN A 184 -19.97 -9.40 -14.41
C GLN A 184 -20.21 -8.45 -15.59
N GLY A 185 -19.20 -7.68 -16.00
CA GLY A 185 -19.35 -6.61 -16.99
C GLY A 185 -20.26 -5.49 -16.45
N ASN A 186 -20.30 -4.34 -17.14
CA ASN A 186 -21.12 -3.17 -16.72
C ASN A 186 -22.66 -3.40 -16.81
N SER A 187 -23.11 -4.65 -16.76
CA SER A 187 -24.50 -5.03 -16.73
C SER A 187 -25.12 -4.57 -15.40
N LEU A 188 -25.81 -3.45 -15.44
CA LEU A 188 -26.51 -2.80 -14.33
C LEU A 188 -27.58 -3.69 -13.63
N ASN A 189 -27.78 -4.93 -14.12
CA ASN A 189 -28.88 -5.79 -13.70
C ASN A 189 -28.59 -6.66 -12.45
N ASN A 190 -27.37 -6.67 -11.92
CA ASN A 190 -27.03 -7.55 -10.77
C ASN A 190 -27.21 -6.92 -9.40
N THR A 191 -27.44 -5.62 -9.31
CA THR A 191 -28.08 -5.03 -8.14
C THR A 191 -29.45 -5.67 -7.91
N SER A 192 -30.10 -6.19 -8.95
CA SER A 192 -31.38 -6.90 -8.90
C SER A 192 -31.25 -8.27 -8.24
N ALA A 193 -30.21 -9.07 -8.47
CA ALA A 193 -30.08 -10.40 -7.90
C ALA A 193 -29.86 -10.34 -6.38
N PHE A 194 -29.02 -9.41 -5.90
CA PHE A 194 -28.82 -9.17 -4.46
C PHE A 194 -30.10 -8.60 -3.82
N LEU A 195 -30.71 -7.61 -4.44
CA LEU A 195 -32.01 -7.07 -3.97
C LEU A 195 -33.12 -8.11 -4.06
N THR A 196 -33.09 -8.99 -5.06
CA THR A 196 -34.06 -10.10 -5.18
C THR A 196 -33.84 -11.12 -4.08
N ALA A 197 -32.57 -11.47 -3.79
CA ALA A 197 -32.26 -12.36 -2.66
C ALA A 197 -32.63 -11.75 -1.29
N LEU A 198 -32.40 -10.44 -1.10
CA LEU A 198 -32.87 -9.73 0.10
C LEU A 198 -34.40 -9.72 0.18
N ARG A 199 -35.10 -9.46 -0.94
CA ARG A 199 -36.56 -9.48 -0.99
C ARG A 199 -37.15 -10.86 -0.76
N SER A 200 -36.53 -11.91 -1.31
CA SER A 200 -36.97 -13.30 -1.05
C SER A 200 -36.71 -13.71 0.40
N THR A 201 -35.63 -13.26 1.02
CA THR A 201 -35.37 -13.48 2.47
C THR A 201 -36.38 -12.72 3.30
N GLN A 202 -36.76 -11.50 2.90
CA GLN A 202 -37.83 -10.73 3.54
C GLN A 202 -39.16 -11.46 3.48
N GLN A 203 -39.58 -11.94 2.29
CA GLN A 203 -40.83 -12.70 2.13
C GLN A 203 -40.82 -13.98 2.99
N ALA A 204 -39.68 -14.66 3.11
CA ALA A 204 -39.57 -15.85 3.97
C ALA A 204 -39.64 -15.50 5.46
N MET A 205 -39.13 -14.33 5.88
CA MET A 205 -39.22 -13.86 7.28
C MET A 205 -40.62 -13.33 7.61
N ASP A 206 -41.29 -12.63 6.68
CA ASP A 206 -42.63 -12.10 6.86
C ASP A 206 -43.66 -13.22 7.11
N THR A 207 -43.44 -14.43 6.57
CA THR A 207 -44.32 -15.56 6.76
C THR A 207 -44.11 -16.34 8.05
N THR A 208 -42.93 -16.26 8.69
CA THR A 208 -42.58 -17.08 9.87
C THR A 208 -42.49 -16.33 11.19
N ALA A 209 -42.06 -15.06 11.18
CA ALA A 209 -41.75 -14.33 12.41
C ALA A 209 -42.86 -13.40 12.93
N LEU A 210 -43.88 -13.11 12.14
CA LEU A 210 -44.86 -12.04 12.44
C LEU A 210 -46.25 -12.54 12.91
N VAL A 211 -46.44 -13.84 13.05
CA VAL A 211 -47.71 -14.42 13.54
C VAL A 211 -47.97 -14.07 15.01
N ASP A 212 -46.92 -13.88 15.83
CA ASP A 212 -47.04 -13.59 17.26
C ASP A 212 -47.42 -12.13 17.60
N LEU A 213 -47.42 -11.22 16.62
CA LEU A 213 -47.74 -9.79 16.85
C LEU A 213 -49.23 -9.45 16.64
N GLY A 214 -50.08 -10.43 16.27
CA GLY A 214 -51.46 -10.19 15.96
C GLY A 214 -52.28 -9.51 17.06
N ASP A 215 -52.09 -9.91 18.30
CA ASP A 215 -52.80 -9.33 19.44
C ASP A 215 -52.32 -7.91 19.78
N ALA A 216 -51.02 -7.64 19.64
CA ALA A 216 -50.47 -6.29 19.83
C ALA A 216 -50.95 -5.32 18.74
N LYS A 217 -51.12 -5.78 17.52
CA LYS A 217 -51.66 -5.03 16.38
C LYS A 217 -53.10 -4.59 16.64
N ASN A 218 -53.95 -5.52 17.07
CA ASN A 218 -55.34 -5.24 17.37
C ASN A 218 -55.50 -4.24 18.52
N LEU A 219 -54.65 -4.32 19.53
CA LEU A 219 -54.61 -3.38 20.63
C LEU A 219 -54.18 -1.98 20.21
N LEU A 220 -53.20 -1.88 19.33
CA LEU A 220 -52.70 -0.63 18.79
C LEU A 220 -53.73 0.08 17.88
N VAL A 221 -54.40 -0.67 17.01
CA VAL A 221 -55.47 -0.13 16.14
C VAL A 221 -56.56 0.47 17.01
N LYS A 222 -57.08 -0.25 18.00
CA LYS A 222 -58.11 0.24 18.96
C LYS A 222 -57.70 1.50 19.71
N LYS A 223 -56.48 1.58 20.17
CA LYS A 223 -55.95 2.78 20.85
C LYS A 223 -55.75 3.97 19.88
N ALA A 224 -55.33 3.71 18.66
CA ALA A 224 -55.18 4.74 17.64
C ALA A 224 -56.52 5.36 17.22
N GLU A 225 -57.56 4.49 17.08
CA GLU A 225 -58.94 4.94 16.80
C GLU A 225 -59.49 5.84 17.92
N ASN A 226 -59.23 5.49 19.20
CA ASN A 226 -59.59 6.32 20.34
C ASN A 226 -58.89 7.69 20.38
N LEU A 227 -57.76 7.82 19.67
CA LEU A 227 -57.00 9.07 19.49
C LEU A 227 -57.35 9.77 18.18
N GLY A 228 -58.38 9.30 17.44
CA GLY A 228 -58.84 9.90 16.19
C GLY A 228 -57.98 9.56 14.96
N VAL A 229 -57.10 8.56 15.08
CA VAL A 229 -56.26 8.10 13.96
C VAL A 229 -56.82 6.78 13.40
N ASN A 230 -57.30 6.82 12.14
CA ASN A 230 -57.78 5.64 11.46
C ASN A 230 -56.67 4.92 10.70
N LEU A 231 -56.27 3.74 11.15
CA LEU A 231 -55.24 2.88 10.57
C LEU A 231 -55.90 1.74 9.81
N ASN A 232 -56.18 1.96 8.51
CA ASN A 232 -56.95 0.99 7.71
C ASN A 232 -56.27 -0.37 7.52
N GLU A 233 -54.93 -0.40 7.45
CA GLU A 233 -54.11 -1.64 7.38
C GLU A 233 -52.79 -1.47 8.11
N LEU A 234 -52.70 -1.86 9.35
CA LEU A 234 -51.46 -1.91 10.06
C LEU A 234 -50.71 -3.21 9.71
N THR A 235 -49.61 -3.10 9.00
CA THR A 235 -48.72 -4.23 8.70
C THR A 235 -47.37 -3.97 9.32
N THR A 236 -46.76 -5.05 9.83
CA THR A 236 -45.35 -4.98 10.26
C THR A 236 -44.49 -5.48 9.12
N ASN A 237 -43.63 -4.60 8.63
CA ASN A 237 -42.64 -4.92 7.61
C ASN A 237 -41.28 -4.47 8.04
N PHE A 238 -40.22 -5.09 7.50
CA PHE A 238 -38.86 -4.61 7.72
C PHE A 238 -38.67 -3.24 7.09
N ASP A 239 -38.22 -2.27 7.89
CA ASP A 239 -37.81 -0.97 7.38
C ASP A 239 -36.37 -1.06 6.83
N PHE A 240 -36.23 -1.02 5.51
CA PHE A 240 -34.94 -1.09 4.83
C PHE A 240 -34.04 0.14 5.03
N ARG A 241 -34.52 1.22 5.64
CA ARG A 241 -33.67 2.37 5.95
C ARG A 241 -32.60 2.00 6.98
N ASP A 242 -32.91 1.11 7.90
CA ASP A 242 -32.00 0.65 8.96
C ASP A 242 -31.29 -0.67 8.66
N ILE A 243 -31.65 -1.35 7.56
CA ILE A 243 -30.89 -2.48 7.03
C ILE A 243 -29.70 -1.96 6.18
N VAL A 244 -28.99 -0.99 6.64
CA VAL A 244 -27.56 -0.92 6.43
C VAL A 244 -26.98 -1.99 7.35
N ALA A 245 -27.02 -3.20 6.86
CA ALA A 245 -26.52 -4.44 7.39
C ALA A 245 -25.45 -4.28 8.49
N LYS A 246 -25.84 -3.87 9.70
CA LYS A 246 -24.95 -3.99 10.85
C LYS A 246 -24.71 -5.44 11.21
N ASP A 247 -25.59 -6.36 10.83
CA ASP A 247 -25.55 -7.75 11.29
C ASP A 247 -25.56 -8.83 10.19
N GLY A 248 -25.59 -8.49 8.91
CA GLY A 248 -25.63 -9.46 7.81
C GLY A 248 -24.72 -9.11 6.64
N LYS A 249 -23.39 -9.05 6.84
CA LYS A 249 -22.44 -8.82 5.75
C LYS A 249 -22.24 -10.12 4.97
N ILE A 250 -22.53 -10.13 3.68
CA ILE A 250 -22.08 -11.22 2.79
C ILE A 250 -20.56 -11.16 2.73
N SER A 251 -19.90 -12.24 3.10
CA SER A 251 -18.44 -12.36 3.13
C SER A 251 -17.99 -13.65 2.47
N LEU A 252 -16.73 -13.67 2.02
CA LEU A 252 -16.10 -14.88 1.51
C LEU A 252 -15.91 -15.91 2.63
N HIS A 253 -16.21 -17.16 2.30
CA HIS A 253 -16.01 -18.32 3.17
C HIS A 253 -15.09 -19.35 2.49
N SER A 254 -14.37 -20.09 3.28
CA SER A 254 -13.65 -21.31 2.87
C SER A 254 -14.34 -22.49 3.54
N GLY A 255 -15.18 -23.21 2.77
CA GLY A 255 -16.19 -24.11 3.33
C GLY A 255 -17.17 -23.33 4.20
N ASN A 256 -17.39 -23.77 5.44
CA ASN A 256 -18.29 -23.10 6.39
C ASN A 256 -17.62 -22.00 7.22
N LEU A 257 -16.31 -21.78 7.07
CA LEU A 257 -15.57 -20.82 7.89
C LEU A 257 -15.36 -19.50 7.14
N PRO A 258 -15.85 -18.36 7.69
CA PRO A 258 -15.57 -17.04 7.12
C PRO A 258 -14.06 -16.79 7.00
N LEU A 259 -13.61 -16.22 5.89
CA LEU A 259 -12.18 -15.94 5.67
C LEU A 259 -11.58 -15.03 6.74
N ARG A 260 -12.35 -14.12 7.32
CA ARG A 260 -11.92 -13.26 8.44
C ARG A 260 -11.44 -14.04 9.68
N LEU A 261 -11.87 -15.30 9.84
CA LEU A 261 -11.48 -16.18 10.94
C LEU A 261 -10.28 -17.09 10.59
N LYS A 262 -9.78 -17.06 9.37
CA LYS A 262 -8.56 -17.76 8.98
C LYS A 262 -7.31 -17.07 9.56
N GLY A 263 -6.18 -17.77 9.57
CA GLY A 263 -4.90 -17.22 9.99
C GLY A 263 -4.51 -15.97 9.20
N LYS A 264 -3.72 -15.08 9.80
CA LYS A 264 -3.30 -13.80 9.20
C LYS A 264 -2.68 -14.00 7.80
N GLY A 265 -1.79 -14.97 7.63
CA GLY A 265 -1.14 -15.24 6.36
C GLY A 265 -2.12 -15.61 5.24
N THR A 266 -3.07 -16.54 5.52
CA THR A 266 -4.11 -16.90 4.54
C THR A 266 -4.95 -15.69 4.15
N ARG A 267 -5.37 -14.88 5.12
CA ARG A 267 -6.15 -13.66 4.85
C ARG A 267 -5.36 -12.69 3.96
N ARG A 268 -4.09 -12.51 4.24
CA ARG A 268 -3.21 -11.62 3.49
C ARG A 268 -3.05 -12.07 2.04
N LEU A 269 -2.75 -13.35 1.81
CA LEU A 269 -2.62 -13.90 0.46
C LEU A 269 -3.93 -13.83 -0.34
N VAL A 270 -5.08 -14.11 0.29
CA VAL A 270 -6.38 -13.96 -0.40
C VAL A 270 -6.70 -12.50 -0.69
N SER A 271 -6.37 -11.59 0.22
CA SER A 271 -6.50 -10.14 -0.03
C SER A 271 -5.65 -9.69 -1.22
N ALA A 272 -4.39 -10.16 -1.28
CA ALA A 272 -3.50 -9.91 -2.40
C ALA A 272 -4.08 -10.46 -3.71
N ALA A 273 -4.58 -11.70 -3.71
CA ALA A 273 -5.19 -12.31 -4.88
C ALA A 273 -6.39 -11.51 -5.40
N ILE A 274 -7.26 -11.00 -4.51
CA ILE A 274 -8.39 -10.14 -4.90
C ILE A 274 -7.87 -8.86 -5.56
N GLN A 275 -6.88 -8.21 -4.97
CA GLN A 275 -6.35 -6.94 -5.49
C GLN A 275 -5.59 -7.12 -6.81
N LEU A 276 -4.75 -8.14 -6.92
CA LEU A 276 -4.07 -8.50 -8.17
C LEU A 276 -5.07 -8.79 -9.29
N SER A 277 -6.19 -9.45 -8.97
CA SER A 277 -7.26 -9.71 -9.93
C SER A 277 -7.97 -8.42 -10.39
N LEU A 278 -8.17 -7.46 -9.47
CA LEU A 278 -8.77 -6.16 -9.79
C LEU A 278 -7.90 -5.32 -10.73
N VAL A 279 -6.60 -5.35 -10.46
CA VAL A 279 -5.61 -4.58 -11.24
C VAL A 279 -5.48 -5.14 -12.66
N ASN A 280 -5.89 -6.41 -12.92
CA ASN A 280 -5.62 -7.10 -14.19
C ASN A 280 -4.16 -6.93 -14.65
N GLY A 281 -3.23 -6.95 -13.70
CA GLY A 281 -1.83 -6.69 -13.95
C GLY A 281 -1.47 -5.21 -14.23
N GLN A 282 -2.35 -4.24 -13.96
CA GLN A 282 -2.15 -2.83 -14.33
C GLN A 282 -2.54 -1.89 -13.18
N GLY A 283 -1.63 -0.99 -12.75
CA GLY A 283 -1.84 -0.05 -11.65
C GLY A 283 -0.71 -0.08 -10.63
N ILE A 284 -0.95 0.51 -9.47
CA ILE A 284 0.03 0.61 -8.39
C ILE A 284 -0.44 -0.25 -7.21
N ILE A 285 0.40 -1.17 -6.77
CA ILE A 285 0.13 -2.08 -5.65
C ILE A 285 1.13 -1.76 -4.54
N LEU A 286 0.61 -1.49 -3.36
CA LEU A 286 1.39 -1.17 -2.16
C LEU A 286 1.18 -2.28 -1.13
N ILE A 287 2.27 -2.90 -0.67
CA ILE A 287 2.20 -4.00 0.31
C ILE A 287 3.15 -3.68 1.46
N ASP A 288 2.58 -3.39 2.62
CA ASP A 288 3.38 -3.13 3.82
C ASP A 288 3.70 -4.46 4.51
N GLU A 289 4.97 -4.64 4.95
CA GLU A 289 5.48 -5.84 5.64
C GLU A 289 5.07 -7.15 4.96
N ILE A 290 5.59 -7.41 3.75
CA ILE A 290 5.17 -8.54 2.90
C ILE A 290 5.17 -9.89 3.62
N GLU A 291 6.08 -10.09 4.56
CA GLU A 291 6.24 -11.31 5.37
C GLU A 291 5.21 -11.47 6.48
N GLN A 292 4.42 -10.44 6.79
CA GLN A 292 3.58 -10.45 7.98
C GLN A 292 2.57 -11.60 8.00
N GLY A 293 2.73 -12.49 8.98
CA GLY A 293 1.90 -13.66 9.20
C GLY A 293 2.12 -14.80 8.20
N LEU A 294 3.21 -14.73 7.42
CA LEU A 294 3.62 -15.77 6.48
C LEU A 294 4.84 -16.53 6.98
N GLU A 295 4.90 -17.81 6.66
CA GLU A 295 6.08 -18.64 6.81
C GLU A 295 7.13 -18.25 5.75
N PRO A 296 8.44 -18.52 5.97
CA PRO A 296 9.51 -18.15 5.04
C PRO A 296 9.29 -18.59 3.60
N ASP A 297 8.91 -19.84 3.39
CA ASP A 297 8.65 -20.42 2.06
C ASP A 297 7.46 -19.74 1.36
N ARG A 298 6.42 -19.39 2.11
CA ARG A 298 5.27 -18.64 1.58
C ARG A 298 5.62 -17.21 1.25
N THR A 299 6.48 -16.57 2.05
CA THR A 299 6.99 -15.23 1.77
C THR A 299 7.76 -15.22 0.44
N GLN A 300 8.67 -16.18 0.23
CA GLN A 300 9.40 -16.34 -1.02
C GLN A 300 8.47 -16.59 -2.21
N ALA A 301 7.50 -17.51 -2.07
CA ALA A 301 6.52 -17.80 -3.12
C ALA A 301 5.69 -16.55 -3.47
N PHE A 302 5.30 -15.76 -2.47
CA PHE A 302 4.52 -14.55 -2.67
C PHE A 302 5.32 -13.46 -3.42
N VAL A 303 6.60 -13.25 -3.07
CA VAL A 303 7.48 -12.34 -3.81
C VAL A 303 7.61 -12.76 -5.29
N ARG A 304 7.83 -14.07 -5.55
CA ARG A 304 7.93 -14.60 -6.92
C ARG A 304 6.64 -14.38 -7.73
N GLU A 305 5.50 -14.62 -7.11
CA GLU A 305 4.20 -14.40 -7.74
C GLU A 305 3.97 -12.92 -8.08
N LEU A 306 4.32 -12.01 -7.18
CA LEU A 306 4.24 -10.57 -7.43
C LEU A 306 5.16 -10.14 -8.59
N LYS A 307 6.38 -10.66 -8.66
CA LYS A 307 7.33 -10.35 -9.76
C LYS A 307 6.83 -10.85 -11.12
N ALA A 308 5.99 -11.89 -11.15
CA ALA A 308 5.37 -12.36 -12.39
C ALA A 308 4.32 -11.37 -12.96
N HIS A 309 3.82 -10.42 -12.16
CA HIS A 309 2.85 -9.40 -12.57
C HIS A 309 3.54 -8.16 -13.14
N THR A 310 4.16 -8.30 -14.30
CA THR A 310 5.07 -7.30 -14.91
C THR A 310 4.42 -5.99 -15.34
N ASN A 311 3.10 -5.93 -15.48
CA ASN A 311 2.38 -4.74 -15.95
C ASN A 311 1.99 -3.77 -14.83
N ALA A 312 1.99 -4.21 -13.57
CA ALA A 312 1.75 -3.39 -12.40
C ALA A 312 3.07 -2.80 -11.89
N GLN A 313 2.98 -1.63 -11.23
CA GLN A 313 4.09 -1.13 -10.42
C GLN A 313 3.84 -1.55 -8.97
N ILE A 314 4.77 -2.29 -8.38
CA ILE A 314 4.61 -2.92 -7.08
C ILE A 314 5.62 -2.35 -6.10
N PHE A 315 5.11 -1.83 -4.98
CA PHE A 315 5.90 -1.39 -3.85
C PHE A 315 5.68 -2.35 -2.69
N ILE A 316 6.75 -2.87 -2.13
CA ILE A 316 6.69 -3.67 -0.92
C ILE A 316 7.59 -3.07 0.15
N THR A 317 7.23 -3.23 1.42
CA THR A 317 8.19 -3.09 2.52
C THR A 317 8.50 -4.47 3.08
N THR A 318 9.73 -4.65 3.55
CA THR A 318 10.11 -5.91 4.19
C THR A 318 11.23 -5.74 5.20
N HIS A 319 11.19 -6.58 6.22
CA HIS A 319 12.26 -6.84 7.17
C HIS A 319 12.74 -8.30 7.08
N SER A 320 12.20 -9.08 6.15
CA SER A 320 12.50 -10.51 5.99
C SER A 320 13.68 -10.71 5.05
N ARG A 321 14.66 -11.47 5.54
CA ARG A 321 15.75 -11.97 4.70
C ARG A 321 15.24 -12.88 3.59
N ASP A 322 14.16 -13.65 3.86
CA ASP A 322 13.58 -14.59 2.92
C ASP A 322 12.90 -13.88 1.76
N ALA A 323 12.33 -12.69 1.98
CA ALA A 323 11.84 -11.84 0.91
C ALA A 323 13.00 -11.26 0.09
N VAL A 324 14.04 -10.77 0.76
CA VAL A 324 15.17 -10.08 0.10
C VAL A 324 15.96 -11.00 -0.82
N VAL A 325 16.14 -12.29 -0.48
CA VAL A 325 16.90 -13.22 -1.35
C VAL A 325 16.21 -13.53 -2.68
N GLU A 326 14.90 -13.28 -2.78
CA GLU A 326 14.12 -13.45 -4.03
C GLU A 326 14.14 -12.19 -4.91
N LEU A 327 14.73 -11.09 -4.42
CA LEU A 327 14.82 -9.83 -5.13
C LEU A 327 16.11 -9.71 -5.94
N ASP A 328 16.00 -8.99 -7.05
CA ASP A 328 17.17 -8.53 -7.78
C ASP A 328 17.66 -7.20 -7.18
N ALA A 329 18.97 -6.97 -7.22
CA ALA A 329 19.57 -5.82 -6.54
C ALA A 329 18.92 -4.49 -6.96
N HIS A 330 18.64 -4.31 -8.25
CA HIS A 330 18.02 -3.09 -8.78
C HIS A 330 16.56 -2.85 -8.33
N GLU A 331 15.92 -3.85 -7.71
CA GLU A 331 14.57 -3.77 -7.12
C GLU A 331 14.62 -3.31 -5.66
N ILE A 332 15.79 -3.29 -5.03
CA ILE A 332 15.97 -3.01 -3.61
C ILE A 332 16.32 -1.55 -3.41
N TYR A 333 15.58 -0.91 -2.51
CA TYR A 333 15.75 0.48 -2.11
C TYR A 333 15.87 0.55 -0.58
N ARG A 334 17.00 1.03 -0.10
CA ARG A 334 17.26 1.15 1.32
C ARG A 334 16.93 2.54 1.83
N THR A 335 16.10 2.62 2.86
CA THR A 335 15.81 3.86 3.58
C THR A 335 16.89 4.15 4.63
N LEU A 336 17.48 5.33 4.59
CA LEU A 336 18.46 5.81 5.57
C LEU A 336 18.15 7.27 5.93
N GLY A 337 17.50 7.49 7.06
CA GLY A 337 17.00 8.82 7.42
C GLY A 337 15.95 9.31 6.42
N THR A 338 16.20 10.46 5.80
CA THR A 338 15.33 11.06 4.77
C THR A 338 15.75 10.70 3.35
N GLU A 339 16.73 9.82 3.19
CA GLU A 339 17.26 9.43 1.89
C GLU A 339 16.88 7.99 1.53
N LEU A 340 16.78 7.73 0.23
CA LEU A 340 16.50 6.43 -0.32
C LEU A 340 17.58 6.06 -1.34
N TYR A 341 18.25 4.95 -1.11
CA TYR A 341 19.36 4.46 -1.93
C TYR A 341 18.95 3.20 -2.68
N LYS A 342 19.15 3.19 -4.00
CA LYS A 342 18.92 2.04 -4.86
C LYS A 342 20.19 1.20 -4.95
N PHE A 343 20.05 -0.13 -4.83
CA PHE A 343 21.16 -1.05 -5.04
C PHE A 343 21.45 -1.28 -6.51
N ASN A 344 22.73 -1.57 -6.82
CA ASN A 344 23.21 -1.91 -8.15
C ASN A 344 23.38 -3.43 -8.30
N GLU A 345 23.48 -3.93 -9.54
CA GLU A 345 23.63 -5.37 -9.80
C GLU A 345 24.88 -5.99 -9.17
N GLU A 346 25.94 -5.19 -8.98
CA GLU A 346 27.17 -5.60 -8.29
C GLU A 346 26.92 -6.13 -6.88
N HIS A 347 25.86 -5.65 -6.22
CA HIS A 347 25.48 -6.06 -4.87
C HIS A 347 24.76 -7.40 -4.80
N GLN A 348 24.36 -8.00 -5.93
CA GLN A 348 23.52 -9.18 -5.96
C GLN A 348 24.13 -10.38 -5.19
N GLY A 349 25.43 -10.56 -5.30
CA GLY A 349 26.15 -11.60 -4.56
C GLY A 349 26.06 -11.41 -3.05
N THR A 350 26.24 -10.18 -2.59
CA THR A 350 26.15 -9.79 -1.18
C THR A 350 24.75 -9.99 -0.63
N ILE A 351 23.73 -9.57 -1.38
CA ILE A 351 22.31 -9.68 -1.02
C ILE A 351 21.94 -11.15 -0.77
N ARG A 352 22.36 -12.04 -1.67
CA ARG A 352 22.06 -13.48 -1.54
C ARG A 352 22.84 -14.17 -0.46
N CYS A 353 24.10 -13.79 -0.23
CA CYS A 353 24.95 -14.44 0.78
C CYS A 353 24.74 -13.91 2.19
N ASN A 354 24.45 -12.61 2.35
CA ASN A 354 24.37 -11.95 3.64
C ASN A 354 23.17 -10.98 3.70
N PRO A 355 21.93 -11.46 3.46
CA PRO A 355 20.74 -10.59 3.42
C PRO A 355 20.52 -9.84 4.75
N GLU A 356 20.96 -10.40 5.86
CA GLU A 356 20.84 -9.78 7.20
C GLU A 356 21.69 -8.50 7.33
N ALA A 357 22.78 -8.39 6.57
CA ALA A 357 23.63 -7.21 6.57
C ALA A 357 22.88 -5.95 6.11
N LEU A 358 21.91 -6.11 5.21
CA LEU A 358 21.11 -5.01 4.67
C LEU A 358 20.24 -4.30 5.73
N PHE A 359 19.90 -4.99 6.81
CA PHE A 359 19.11 -4.46 7.92
C PHE A 359 19.96 -3.98 9.09
N ALA A 360 21.29 -4.15 9.03
CA ALA A 360 22.20 -3.74 10.10
C ALA A 360 22.43 -2.23 10.08
N ARG A 361 22.74 -1.67 11.26
CA ARG A 361 23.24 -0.29 11.38
C ARG A 361 24.72 -0.20 10.99
N LYS A 362 25.48 -1.26 11.34
CA LYS A 362 26.90 -1.41 11.02
C LYS A 362 27.16 -2.87 10.67
N VAL A 363 28.03 -3.12 9.73
CA VAL A 363 28.44 -4.47 9.35
C VAL A 363 29.95 -4.62 9.56
N ILE A 364 30.33 -5.72 10.19
CA ILE A 364 31.73 -6.18 10.26
C ILE A 364 31.89 -7.19 9.13
N VAL A 365 32.71 -6.88 8.15
CA VAL A 365 33.04 -7.80 7.06
C VAL A 365 34.19 -8.67 7.49
N CYS A 366 33.97 -9.98 7.48
CA CYS A 366 34.96 -11.00 7.78
C CYS A 366 35.47 -11.61 6.47
N GLU A 367 36.77 -11.88 6.36
CA GLU A 367 37.34 -12.50 5.16
C GLU A 367 36.81 -13.94 4.96
N GLY A 368 36.62 -14.66 6.07
CA GLY A 368 36.14 -16.04 6.03
C GLY A 368 35.63 -16.55 7.38
N ALA A 369 35.49 -17.87 7.46
CA ALA A 369 34.88 -18.53 8.61
C ALA A 369 35.63 -18.34 9.92
N THR A 370 36.96 -18.17 9.89
CA THR A 370 37.79 -17.96 11.08
C THR A 370 37.43 -16.64 11.73
N GLU A 371 37.39 -15.57 10.99
CA GLU A 371 37.06 -14.22 11.47
C GLU A 371 35.60 -14.17 11.95
N VAL A 372 34.68 -14.81 11.24
CA VAL A 372 33.30 -15.00 11.69
C VAL A 372 33.25 -15.68 13.06
N GLY A 373 34.07 -16.72 13.24
CA GLY A 373 34.19 -17.42 14.53
C GLY A 373 34.68 -16.50 15.66
N ILE A 374 35.70 -15.67 15.40
CA ILE A 374 36.21 -14.68 16.34
C ILE A 374 35.16 -13.66 16.73
N ILE A 375 34.45 -13.12 15.76
CA ILE A 375 33.37 -12.13 15.99
C ILE A 375 32.22 -12.75 16.81
N ARG A 376 31.83 -14.00 16.53
CA ARG A 376 30.84 -14.73 17.34
C ARG A 376 31.29 -14.91 18.77
N ALA A 377 32.56 -15.27 19.00
CA ALA A 377 33.12 -15.39 20.33
C ALA A 377 33.13 -14.06 21.07
N LEU A 378 33.50 -12.97 20.37
CA LEU A 378 33.47 -11.62 20.92
C LEU A 378 32.03 -11.20 21.28
N ASP A 379 31.04 -11.44 20.39
CA ASP A 379 29.64 -11.13 20.65
C ASP A 379 29.12 -11.85 21.90
N LYS A 380 29.46 -13.15 22.03
CA LYS A 380 29.15 -13.94 23.21
C LYS A 380 29.82 -13.36 24.46
N TYR A 381 31.12 -13.05 24.42
CA TYR A 381 31.86 -12.46 25.53
C TYR A 381 31.22 -11.13 25.97
N LEU A 382 30.87 -10.25 25.02
CA LEU A 382 30.23 -8.98 25.33
C LEU A 382 28.83 -9.18 25.95
N THR A 383 28.08 -10.17 25.46
CA THR A 383 26.75 -10.50 26.01
C THR A 383 26.86 -11.04 27.43
N ASP A 384 27.80 -11.97 27.68
CA ASP A 384 27.96 -12.64 28.97
C ASP A 384 28.50 -11.67 30.06
N ASN A 385 29.41 -10.75 29.72
CA ASN A 385 30.05 -9.87 30.69
C ASN A 385 29.40 -8.48 30.82
N TYR A 386 28.76 -7.98 29.77
CA TYR A 386 28.21 -6.63 29.73
C TYR A 386 26.72 -6.58 29.40
N SER A 387 26.04 -7.73 29.18
CA SER A 387 24.64 -7.87 28.78
C SER A 387 24.28 -7.11 27.50
N LYS A 388 25.27 -6.73 26.68
CA LYS A 388 25.14 -5.93 25.48
C LYS A 388 26.04 -6.46 24.37
N GLY A 389 25.55 -7.44 23.61
CA GLY A 389 26.24 -7.97 22.44
C GLY A 389 26.20 -7.03 21.24
N LEU A 390 26.80 -7.42 20.13
CA LEU A 390 26.86 -6.64 18.88
C LEU A 390 25.48 -6.29 18.37
N SER A 391 24.52 -7.21 18.49
CA SER A 391 23.13 -7.01 18.07
C SER A 391 22.46 -5.83 18.79
N TYR A 392 22.79 -5.59 20.06
CA TYR A 392 22.27 -4.45 20.82
C TYR A 392 22.63 -3.12 20.16
N TYR A 393 23.83 -3.03 19.57
CA TYR A 393 24.29 -1.84 18.84
C TYR A 393 23.88 -1.81 17.37
N GLY A 394 23.09 -2.81 16.93
CA GLY A 394 22.68 -2.95 15.55
C GLY A 394 23.84 -3.36 14.62
N VAL A 395 24.89 -3.98 15.18
CA VAL A 395 26.04 -4.48 14.43
C VAL A 395 25.77 -5.92 14.02
N ARG A 396 26.07 -6.25 12.76
CA ARG A 396 26.07 -7.62 12.21
C ARG A 396 27.43 -7.91 11.61
N TYR A 397 27.75 -9.17 11.45
CA TYR A 397 28.91 -9.61 10.69
C TYR A 397 28.48 -10.27 9.39
N ALA A 398 29.28 -10.13 8.36
CA ALA A 398 29.06 -10.72 7.06
C ALA A 398 30.30 -11.52 6.64
N ASP A 399 30.09 -12.72 6.09
CA ASP A 399 31.13 -13.55 5.53
C ASP A 399 31.47 -13.07 4.10
N GLY A 400 32.69 -12.57 3.94
CA GLY A 400 33.19 -12.01 2.67
C GLY A 400 33.55 -13.05 1.63
N LYS A 401 33.61 -14.33 1.99
CA LYS A 401 34.02 -15.43 1.08
C LYS A 401 35.27 -15.09 0.24
N GLY A 402 36.27 -14.49 0.88
CA GLY A 402 37.47 -13.96 0.23
C GLY A 402 37.29 -12.53 -0.33
N THR A 403 37.99 -12.21 -1.37
CA THR A 403 38.15 -10.83 -1.88
C THR A 403 36.93 -10.24 -2.57
N GLN A 404 35.83 -10.96 -2.76
CA GLN A 404 34.64 -10.49 -3.47
C GLN A 404 33.85 -9.38 -2.72
N PHE A 405 34.11 -9.20 -1.43
CA PHE A 405 33.42 -8.20 -0.60
C PHE A 405 34.03 -6.79 -0.61
N VAL A 406 35.23 -6.64 -1.18
CA VAL A 406 35.99 -5.36 -1.14
C VAL A 406 35.34 -4.26 -2.00
N LEU A 407 34.53 -4.64 -2.99
CA LEU A 407 33.92 -3.71 -3.94
C LEU A 407 32.67 -2.97 -3.41
N VAL A 408 32.15 -3.37 -2.27
CA VAL A 408 30.87 -2.83 -1.71
C VAL A 408 31.10 -1.77 -0.62
N ILE A 409 32.36 -1.48 -0.28
CA ILE A 409 32.74 -0.68 0.90
C ILE A 409 32.48 0.83 0.69
N ASP A 410 32.56 1.32 -0.54
CA ASP A 410 32.50 2.76 -0.86
C ASP A 410 31.13 3.24 -1.41
N ASP A 411 30.10 2.38 -1.48
CA ASP A 411 28.80 2.77 -1.97
C ASP A 411 27.94 3.42 -0.85
N PRO A 412 27.48 4.66 -1.03
CA PRO A 412 26.60 5.33 -0.05
C PRO A 412 25.30 4.55 0.24
N ALA A 413 24.82 3.72 -0.70
CA ALA A 413 23.68 2.82 -0.48
C ALA A 413 23.94 1.81 0.66
N ILE A 414 25.22 1.48 0.89
CA ILE A 414 25.69 0.56 1.92
C ILE A 414 26.47 1.29 3.02
N CYS A 415 26.40 2.62 3.14
CA CYS A 415 27.13 3.40 4.14
C CYS A 415 26.99 2.82 5.56
N LEU A 416 27.67 1.69 5.73
CA LEU A 416 27.89 0.95 6.94
C LEU A 416 29.33 1.23 7.31
N THR A 417 29.62 1.65 8.52
CA THR A 417 31.00 1.73 9.00
C THR A 417 31.57 0.32 8.99
N PHE A 418 32.34 -0.03 7.95
CA PHE A 418 32.97 -1.34 7.82
C PHE A 418 34.23 -1.39 8.66
N LEU A 419 34.36 -2.42 9.44
CA LEU A 419 35.63 -2.88 10.00
C LEU A 419 36.04 -4.11 9.19
N CYS A 420 36.99 -3.99 8.27
CA CYS A 420 37.57 -5.13 7.60
C CYS A 420 38.57 -5.78 8.54
N ILE A 421 38.29 -7.00 8.97
CA ILE A 421 39.27 -7.79 9.74
C ILE A 421 39.89 -8.76 8.73
N ARG A 422 41.16 -8.51 8.38
CA ARG A 422 42.00 -9.43 7.62
C ARG A 422 42.85 -10.25 8.56
N SER A 423 43.00 -11.54 8.31
CA SER A 423 44.04 -12.33 8.92
C SER A 423 45.39 -11.76 8.48
N CYS A 424 46.20 -11.29 9.40
CA CYS A 424 47.64 -11.08 9.13
C CYS A 424 48.26 -12.43 8.91
N THR A 425 48.46 -12.83 7.64
CA THR A 425 49.37 -13.93 7.28
C THR A 425 50.80 -13.42 7.25
#